data_ca057a8745fc1f9b104f2479b911c420
#
_entry.id   ca057a8745fc1f9b104f2479b911c420
#
_cell.length_a   1.000
_cell.length_b   1.000
_cell.length_c   1.000
_cell.angle_alpha   90.00
_cell.angle_beta   90.00
_cell.angle_gamma   90.00
#
_symmetry.space_group_name_H-M   'P 1'
#
loop_
_entity.id
_entity.type
_entity.pdbx_description
1 polymer ?
#
loop_
_entity_poly.entity_id
_entity_poly.type
_entity_poly.pdbx_seq_one_letter_code
_entity_poly.pdbx_strand_id
1 'polypeptide(L)'
;RDAQESRGLGDVYKRQTIIYVTHDQTEALTLGTRIVVMKDGVMQQVATPIDLYTKPCNLFVAGFIGSPQMNFIDATISKDDKGVYTNFGEYSFKLPESKAKALTEGGYVDKTVILGIRPEDIHNEDIFLNTSPESIVDAEVEVTELLGAELNLYTFVGGQNVTARVNARTNAKIGDKLKLAFDLNRMHFFDKETEQNICH
;
A
#
# COMPACT_ATOMS: atom_id res chain seq x y z
N ARG A 1 -27.14 11.61 -23.26
CA ARG A 1 -26.42 10.50 -23.96
C ARG A 1 -25.14 10.99 -24.65
N ASP A 2 -25.09 12.28 -25.04
CA ASP A 2 -23.95 12.85 -25.79
C ASP A 2 -22.74 13.26 -24.95
N ALA A 3 -22.87 13.31 -23.63
CA ALA A 3 -21.77 13.67 -22.75
C ALA A 3 -20.77 12.52 -22.48
N GLN A 4 -21.10 11.30 -22.89
CA GLN A 4 -20.28 10.11 -22.60
C GLN A 4 -19.31 9.74 -23.73
N GLU A 5 -19.54 10.22 -24.97
CA GLU A 5 -18.72 9.87 -26.14
C GLU A 5 -17.57 10.82 -26.46
N SER A 6 -17.48 11.99 -25.80
CA SER A 6 -16.41 12.98 -26.05
C SER A 6 -15.17 12.82 -25.14
N ARG A 7 -15.08 11.73 -24.42
CA ARG A 7 -14.01 11.50 -23.42
C ARG A 7 -12.73 10.98 -24.07
N GLY A 8 -11.77 11.82 -24.23
CA GLY A 8 -10.39 11.45 -24.55
C GLY A 8 -9.81 12.18 -25.75
N LEU A 9 -10.13 11.82 -26.98
CA LEU A 9 -9.50 12.40 -28.18
C LEU A 9 -10.01 13.81 -28.54
N GLY A 10 -11.28 14.14 -28.27
CA GLY A 10 -11.86 15.45 -28.54
C GLY A 10 -11.27 16.57 -27.69
N ASP A 11 -10.89 16.27 -26.47
CA ASP A 11 -10.39 17.25 -25.48
C ASP A 11 -8.93 17.62 -25.73
N VAL A 12 -8.12 16.68 -26.20
CA VAL A 12 -6.75 16.92 -26.64
C VAL A 12 -6.71 17.93 -27.80
N TYR A 13 -7.64 17.83 -28.71
CA TYR A 13 -7.74 18.74 -29.86
C TYR A 13 -8.15 20.18 -29.48
N LYS A 14 -8.97 20.32 -28.44
CA LYS A 14 -9.48 21.65 -28.02
C LYS A 14 -8.58 22.35 -26.99
N ARG A 15 -7.57 21.68 -26.43
CA ARG A 15 -6.71 22.21 -25.37
C ARG A 15 -7.48 22.82 -24.20
N GLN A 16 -8.63 22.25 -23.86
CA GLN A 16 -9.48 22.68 -22.75
C GLN A 16 -9.03 22.01 -21.45
N THR A 17 -9.07 22.77 -20.36
CA THR A 17 -8.97 22.21 -19.03
C THR A 17 -10.34 21.70 -18.61
N ILE A 18 -10.44 20.43 -18.27
CA ILE A 18 -11.67 19.77 -17.82
C ILE A 18 -11.52 19.43 -16.37
N ILE A 19 -12.52 19.79 -15.57
CA ILE A 19 -12.65 19.33 -14.18
C ILE A 19 -13.73 18.26 -14.17
N TYR A 20 -13.36 17.06 -13.75
CA TYR A 20 -14.24 15.91 -13.65
C TYR A 20 -14.37 15.46 -12.20
N VAL A 21 -15.59 15.37 -11.69
CA VAL A 21 -15.87 14.90 -10.33
C VAL A 21 -16.42 13.48 -10.40
N THR A 22 -15.78 12.57 -9.71
CA THR A 22 -16.19 11.16 -9.66
C THR A 22 -15.93 10.60 -8.26
N HIS A 23 -16.66 9.56 -7.89
CA HIS A 23 -16.36 8.71 -6.74
C HIS A 23 -15.65 7.42 -7.15
N ASP A 24 -15.47 7.18 -8.45
CA ASP A 24 -14.77 6.01 -8.98
C ASP A 24 -13.28 6.32 -9.12
N GLN A 25 -12.46 5.67 -8.29
CA GLN A 25 -11.01 5.84 -8.31
C GLN A 25 -10.37 5.33 -9.60
N THR A 26 -10.95 4.31 -10.26
CA THR A 26 -10.44 3.78 -11.53
C THR A 26 -10.60 4.80 -12.66
N GLU A 27 -11.76 5.46 -12.72
CA GLU A 27 -11.97 6.58 -13.64
C GLU A 27 -10.97 7.71 -13.37
N ALA A 28 -10.84 8.13 -12.12
CA ALA A 28 -9.93 9.22 -11.74
C ALA A 28 -8.47 8.91 -12.11
N LEU A 29 -7.99 7.71 -11.78
CA LEU A 29 -6.60 7.30 -12.04
C LEU A 29 -6.32 7.10 -13.54
N THR A 30 -7.34 6.74 -14.34
CA THR A 30 -7.19 6.49 -15.78
C THR A 30 -7.28 7.78 -16.61
N LEU A 31 -8.20 8.68 -16.26
CA LEU A 31 -8.51 9.87 -17.06
C LEU A 31 -7.77 11.12 -16.57
N GLY A 32 -7.45 11.20 -15.28
CA GLY A 32 -6.87 12.36 -14.67
C GLY A 32 -5.37 12.49 -14.95
N THR A 33 -4.94 13.65 -15.43
CA THR A 33 -3.52 14.01 -15.45
C THR A 33 -3.08 14.55 -14.08
N ARG A 34 -4.04 15.04 -13.31
CA ARG A 34 -3.89 15.57 -11.96
C ARG A 34 -5.17 15.29 -11.18
N ILE A 35 -5.03 14.74 -9.99
CA ILE A 35 -6.15 14.30 -9.17
C ILE A 35 -6.12 15.06 -7.84
N VAL A 36 -7.32 15.46 -7.39
CA VAL A 36 -7.53 16.03 -6.06
C VAL A 36 -8.32 15.02 -5.25
N VAL A 37 -7.72 14.49 -4.18
CA VAL A 37 -8.41 13.64 -3.21
C VAL A 37 -9.01 14.53 -2.13
N MET A 38 -10.31 14.34 -1.87
CA MET A 38 -11.05 15.14 -0.88
C MET A 38 -11.69 14.24 0.18
N LYS A 39 -11.74 14.73 1.42
CA LYS A 39 -12.47 14.11 2.54
C LYS A 39 -13.22 15.21 3.28
N ASP A 40 -14.53 15.04 3.45
CA ASP A 40 -15.40 15.98 4.21
C ASP A 40 -15.25 17.44 3.77
N GLY A 41 -15.14 17.68 2.47
CA GLY A 41 -14.95 19.02 1.90
C GLY A 41 -13.53 19.57 1.99
N VAL A 42 -12.60 18.84 2.61
CA VAL A 42 -11.20 19.23 2.78
C VAL A 42 -10.31 18.49 1.77
N MET A 43 -9.48 19.25 1.08
CA MET A 43 -8.48 18.69 0.15
C MET A 43 -7.38 17.98 0.93
N GLN A 44 -7.18 16.68 0.66
CA GLN A 44 -6.18 15.86 1.32
C GLN A 44 -4.85 15.87 0.54
N GLN A 45 -4.91 15.62 -0.76
CA GLN A 45 -3.72 15.60 -1.62
C GLN A 45 -4.07 15.99 -3.05
N VAL A 46 -3.15 16.69 -3.71
CA VAL A 46 -3.20 16.98 -5.15
C VAL A 46 -1.93 16.47 -5.78
N ALA A 47 -2.05 15.49 -6.69
CA ALA A 47 -0.88 14.89 -7.33
C ALA A 47 -1.23 14.21 -8.66
N THR A 48 -0.22 13.70 -9.36
CA THR A 48 -0.42 12.78 -10.49
C THR A 48 -0.98 11.44 -9.99
N PRO A 49 -1.63 10.63 -10.84
CA PRO A 49 -2.07 9.28 -10.48
C PRO A 49 -0.98 8.44 -9.82
N ILE A 50 0.22 8.44 -10.40
CA ILE A 50 1.37 7.69 -9.91
C ILE A 50 1.80 8.17 -8.52
N ASP A 51 1.91 9.48 -8.31
CA ASP A 51 2.32 10.01 -7.00
C ASP A 51 1.26 9.75 -5.92
N LEU A 52 -0.04 9.84 -6.24
CA LEU A 52 -1.09 9.47 -5.28
C LEU A 52 -0.98 8.02 -4.82
N TYR A 53 -0.64 7.13 -5.77
CA TYR A 53 -0.52 5.71 -5.49
C TYR A 53 0.76 5.37 -4.73
N THR A 54 1.89 5.95 -5.14
CA THR A 54 3.23 5.61 -4.62
C THR A 54 3.67 6.47 -3.45
N LYS A 55 3.09 7.67 -3.28
CA LYS A 55 3.48 8.66 -2.27
C LYS A 55 2.25 9.28 -1.60
N PRO A 56 1.38 8.49 -0.99
CA PRO A 56 0.23 9.03 -0.26
C PRO A 56 0.73 9.89 0.91
N CYS A 57 0.16 11.09 1.07
CA CYS A 57 0.60 12.02 2.11
C CYS A 57 0.11 11.62 3.51
N ASN A 58 -1.00 10.90 3.59
CA ASN A 58 -1.58 10.47 4.86
C ASN A 58 -2.29 9.12 4.75
N LEU A 59 -2.71 8.60 5.89
CA LEU A 59 -3.38 7.31 6.03
C LEU A 59 -4.68 7.23 5.21
N PHE A 60 -5.45 8.33 5.19
CA PHE A 60 -6.69 8.39 4.42
C PHE A 60 -6.43 8.19 2.92
N VAL A 61 -5.50 8.94 2.33
CA VAL A 61 -5.18 8.81 0.90
C VAL A 61 -4.63 7.42 0.59
N ALA A 62 -3.78 6.88 1.45
CA ALA A 62 -3.19 5.55 1.31
C ALA A 62 -4.27 4.44 1.27
N GLY A 63 -5.27 4.52 2.14
CA GLY A 63 -6.38 3.57 2.21
C GLY A 63 -7.45 3.80 1.14
N PHE A 64 -7.64 5.06 0.73
CA PHE A 64 -8.64 5.40 -0.27
C PHE A 64 -8.22 5.01 -1.69
N ILE A 65 -6.92 5.12 -2.01
CA ILE A 65 -6.37 4.82 -3.35
C ILE A 65 -5.84 3.40 -3.41
N GLY A 66 -6.48 2.57 -4.21
CA GLY A 66 -6.14 1.16 -4.45
C GLY A 66 -7.29 0.21 -4.14
N SER A 67 -7.37 -0.90 -4.89
CA SER A 67 -8.34 -1.97 -4.66
C SER A 67 -7.68 -3.34 -4.89
N PRO A 68 -7.50 -4.13 -3.81
CA PRO A 68 -7.82 -3.85 -2.41
C PRO A 68 -7.04 -2.65 -1.86
N GLN A 69 -7.55 -2.10 -0.74
CA GLN A 69 -6.85 -1.00 -0.05
C GLN A 69 -5.50 -1.47 0.53
N MET A 70 -4.64 -0.50 0.84
CA MET A 70 -3.37 -0.74 1.55
C MET A 70 -3.62 -1.46 2.89
N ASN A 71 -2.79 -2.43 3.22
CA ASN A 71 -2.76 -3.01 4.56
C ASN A 71 -2.21 -2.00 5.56
N PHE A 72 -2.82 -1.92 6.73
CA PHE A 72 -2.34 -1.11 7.85
C PHE A 72 -2.11 -2.00 9.05
N ILE A 73 -0.87 -1.99 9.54
CA ILE A 73 -0.36 -2.87 10.59
C ILE A 73 0.22 -2.00 11.70
N ASP A 74 -0.23 -2.17 12.93
CA ASP A 74 0.42 -1.54 14.09
C ASP A 74 1.81 -2.15 14.28
N ALA A 75 2.85 -1.31 14.23
CA ALA A 75 4.23 -1.74 14.33
C ALA A 75 5.04 -0.81 15.25
N THR A 76 6.03 -1.37 15.93
CA THR A 76 6.96 -0.60 16.79
C THR A 76 8.30 -0.50 16.10
N ILE A 77 8.89 0.70 16.10
CA ILE A 77 10.21 0.94 15.56
C ILE A 77 11.26 0.71 16.66
N SER A 78 12.28 -0.10 16.37
CA SER A 78 13.42 -0.29 17.26
C SER A 78 14.73 -0.02 16.56
N LYS A 79 15.79 0.26 17.32
CA LYS A 79 17.12 0.54 16.79
C LYS A 79 18.18 -0.16 17.62
N ASP A 80 19.13 -0.80 16.93
CA ASP A 80 20.34 -1.36 17.53
C ASP A 80 21.59 -0.94 16.74
N ASP A 81 22.75 -1.53 17.08
CA ASP A 81 24.04 -1.28 16.40
C ASP A 81 24.06 -1.73 14.93
N LYS A 82 23.12 -2.60 14.53
CA LYS A 82 23.03 -3.19 13.19
C LYS A 82 22.03 -2.46 12.29
N GLY A 83 21.12 -1.65 12.85
CA GLY A 83 20.16 -0.90 12.07
C GLY A 83 18.89 -0.50 12.80
N VAL A 84 17.90 -0.10 12.01
CA VAL A 84 16.55 0.24 12.46
C VAL A 84 15.59 -0.83 11.96
N TYR A 85 14.67 -1.23 12.81
CA TYR A 85 13.74 -2.32 12.56
C TYR A 85 12.31 -1.89 12.78
N THR A 86 11.40 -2.48 12.01
CA THR A 86 9.97 -2.45 12.28
C THR A 86 9.54 -3.81 12.83
N ASN A 87 8.78 -3.79 13.93
CA ASN A 87 8.38 -5.00 14.66
C ASN A 87 6.86 -5.05 14.76
N PHE A 88 6.27 -6.19 14.40
CA PHE A 88 4.86 -6.48 14.60
C PHE A 88 4.65 -7.99 14.84
N GLY A 89 3.80 -8.35 15.78
CA GLY A 89 3.69 -9.74 16.22
C GLY A 89 5.05 -10.31 16.64
N GLU A 90 5.45 -11.42 16.02
CA GLU A 90 6.74 -12.09 16.21
C GLU A 90 7.82 -11.68 15.18
N TYR A 91 7.46 -10.81 14.23
CA TYR A 91 8.31 -10.45 13.10
C TYR A 91 9.08 -9.16 13.37
N SER A 92 10.33 -9.13 12.90
CA SER A 92 11.23 -7.98 12.99
C SER A 92 11.95 -7.81 11.65
N PHE A 93 11.65 -6.73 10.93
CA PHE A 93 12.24 -6.44 9.63
C PHE A 93 13.23 -5.30 9.71
N LYS A 94 14.45 -5.55 9.24
CA LYS A 94 15.47 -4.52 9.10
C LYS A 94 15.08 -3.57 7.96
N LEU A 95 14.97 -2.29 8.28
CA LEU A 95 14.51 -1.29 7.30
C LEU A 95 15.62 -0.86 6.35
N PRO A 96 15.29 -0.55 5.07
CA PRO A 96 16.17 0.14 4.14
C PRO A 96 16.64 1.48 4.71
N GLU A 97 17.85 1.90 4.34
CA GLU A 97 18.52 3.08 4.91
C GLU A 97 17.68 4.37 4.83
N SER A 98 17.00 4.61 3.70
CA SER A 98 16.16 5.80 3.52
C SER A 98 15.02 5.87 4.54
N LYS A 99 14.35 4.74 4.80
CA LYS A 99 13.26 4.65 5.78
C LYS A 99 13.79 4.71 7.21
N ALA A 100 14.89 4.00 7.49
CA ALA A 100 15.58 4.02 8.77
C ALA A 100 15.99 5.45 9.16
N LYS A 101 16.53 6.22 8.20
CA LYS A 101 16.89 7.62 8.39
C LYS A 101 15.69 8.48 8.73
N ALA A 102 14.62 8.43 7.93
CA ALA A 102 13.42 9.24 8.13
C ALA A 102 12.77 8.98 9.51
N LEU A 103 12.65 7.70 9.90
CA LEU A 103 12.08 7.32 11.19
C LEU A 103 12.97 7.75 12.38
N THR A 104 14.29 7.67 12.22
CA THR A 104 15.24 8.10 13.27
C THR A 104 15.23 9.62 13.44
N GLU A 105 15.35 10.37 12.35
CA GLU A 105 15.34 11.84 12.37
C GLU A 105 13.98 12.40 12.83
N GLY A 106 12.88 11.70 12.48
CA GLY A 106 11.53 12.03 12.96
C GLY A 106 11.27 11.69 14.42
N GLY A 107 12.21 11.01 15.11
CA GLY A 107 12.06 10.66 16.53
C GLY A 107 11.05 9.55 16.79
N TYR A 108 10.93 8.58 15.87
CA TYR A 108 9.98 7.45 15.96
C TYR A 108 10.59 6.18 16.55
N VAL A 109 11.88 6.18 16.90
CA VAL A 109 12.51 5.05 17.60
C VAL A 109 11.78 4.82 18.92
N ASP A 110 11.50 3.56 19.24
CA ASP A 110 10.73 3.08 20.40
C ASP A 110 9.27 3.55 20.44
N LYS A 111 8.74 4.04 19.30
CA LYS A 111 7.33 4.41 19.16
C LYS A 111 6.56 3.43 18.29
N THR A 112 5.26 3.37 18.53
CA THR A 112 4.32 2.68 17.66
C THR A 112 3.93 3.60 16.50
N VAL A 113 3.99 3.07 15.29
CA VAL A 113 3.59 3.69 14.03
C VAL A 113 2.63 2.78 13.28
N ILE A 114 1.98 3.28 12.25
CA ILE A 114 1.20 2.45 11.33
C ILE A 114 2.08 2.14 10.12
N LEU A 115 2.42 0.85 9.95
CA LEU A 115 3.06 0.32 8.76
C LEU A 115 1.99 0.15 7.68
N GLY A 116 2.18 0.75 6.51
CA GLY A 116 1.37 0.57 5.32
C GLY A 116 2.11 -0.26 4.28
N ILE A 117 1.46 -1.29 3.74
CA ILE A 117 1.97 -2.06 2.59
C ILE A 117 0.82 -2.45 1.67
N ARG A 118 1.03 -2.30 0.36
CA ARG A 118 0.00 -2.66 -0.60
C ARG A 118 -0.08 -4.17 -0.80
N PRO A 119 -1.26 -4.72 -1.12
CA PRO A 119 -1.44 -6.15 -1.35
C PRO A 119 -0.52 -6.73 -2.43
N GLU A 120 -0.23 -5.98 -3.49
CA GLU A 120 0.66 -6.37 -4.58
C GLU A 120 2.15 -6.29 -4.25
N ASP A 121 2.52 -5.65 -3.14
CA ASP A 121 3.90 -5.58 -2.63
C ASP A 121 4.20 -6.70 -1.60
N ILE A 122 3.27 -7.67 -1.48
CA ILE A 122 3.41 -8.89 -0.67
C ILE A 122 3.43 -10.08 -1.62
N HIS A 123 4.54 -10.79 -1.64
CA HIS A 123 4.87 -11.79 -2.65
C HIS A 123 4.89 -13.21 -2.08
N ASN A 124 4.50 -14.19 -2.89
CA ASN A 124 4.62 -15.62 -2.58
C ASN A 124 5.46 -16.38 -3.59
N GLU A 125 6.03 -15.72 -4.59
CA GLU A 125 6.87 -16.33 -5.59
C GLU A 125 8.24 -16.70 -5.02
N ASP A 126 8.75 -17.85 -5.42
CA ASP A 126 10.03 -18.40 -4.95
C ASP A 126 11.19 -17.41 -5.12
N ILE A 127 11.16 -16.59 -6.15
CA ILE A 127 12.21 -15.59 -6.40
C ILE A 127 12.28 -14.57 -5.26
N PHE A 128 11.14 -14.07 -4.78
CA PHE A 128 11.09 -13.14 -3.66
C PHE A 128 11.40 -13.82 -2.33
N LEU A 129 10.87 -15.02 -2.11
CA LEU A 129 11.14 -15.80 -0.90
C LEU A 129 12.64 -16.14 -0.76
N ASN A 130 13.34 -16.35 -1.87
CA ASN A 130 14.78 -16.67 -1.86
C ASN A 130 15.69 -15.43 -1.81
N THR A 131 15.24 -14.29 -2.32
CA THR A 131 16.05 -13.06 -2.38
C THR A 131 15.88 -12.16 -1.17
N SER A 132 14.79 -12.30 -0.42
CA SER A 132 14.45 -11.46 0.73
C SER A 132 14.03 -12.30 1.96
N PRO A 133 14.87 -13.26 2.39
CA PRO A 133 14.51 -14.17 3.48
C PRO A 133 14.24 -13.46 4.82
N GLU A 134 14.78 -12.25 5.00
CA GLU A 134 14.60 -11.41 6.18
C GLU A 134 13.23 -10.73 6.26
N SER A 135 12.43 -10.79 5.19
CA SER A 135 11.09 -10.19 5.12
C SER A 135 9.96 -11.21 5.05
N ILE A 136 10.27 -12.49 5.30
CA ILE A 136 9.30 -13.59 5.21
C ILE A 136 8.47 -13.67 6.50
N VAL A 137 7.18 -13.86 6.30
CA VAL A 137 6.20 -14.17 7.35
C VAL A 137 5.49 -15.48 7.04
N ASP A 138 5.03 -16.16 8.08
CA ASP A 138 4.11 -17.28 7.96
C ASP A 138 2.67 -16.72 8.05
N ALA A 139 1.88 -16.99 7.03
CA ALA A 139 0.52 -16.50 6.87
C ALA A 139 -0.47 -17.67 6.83
N GLU A 140 -1.56 -17.56 7.59
CA GLU A 140 -2.67 -18.50 7.50
C GLU A 140 -3.78 -17.91 6.63
N VAL A 141 -4.21 -18.64 5.60
CA VAL A 141 -5.23 -18.21 4.63
C VAL A 141 -6.62 -18.34 5.24
N GLU A 142 -7.30 -17.23 5.44
CA GLU A 142 -8.69 -17.20 5.94
C GLU A 142 -9.71 -17.22 4.80
N VAL A 143 -9.45 -16.45 3.73
CA VAL A 143 -10.32 -16.33 2.55
C VAL A 143 -9.48 -16.18 1.30
N THR A 144 -9.98 -16.69 0.19
CA THR A 144 -9.41 -16.47 -1.15
C THR A 144 -10.46 -15.88 -2.08
N GLU A 145 -10.07 -14.87 -2.86
CA GLU A 145 -10.93 -14.20 -3.83
C GLU A 145 -10.24 -14.18 -5.21
N LEU A 146 -10.78 -14.95 -6.16
CA LEU A 146 -10.23 -15.04 -7.51
C LEU A 146 -10.73 -13.89 -8.39
N LEU A 147 -9.82 -13.08 -8.89
CA LEU A 147 -10.08 -11.92 -9.76
C LEU A 147 -9.43 -12.09 -11.14
N GLY A 148 -9.81 -13.18 -11.83
CA GLY A 148 -9.25 -13.48 -13.15
C GLY A 148 -7.80 -13.95 -13.08
N ALA A 149 -6.84 -13.09 -13.46
CA ALA A 149 -5.41 -13.42 -13.44
C ALA A 149 -4.75 -13.27 -12.06
N GLU A 150 -5.44 -12.68 -11.11
CA GLU A 150 -4.97 -12.39 -9.76
C GLU A 150 -5.83 -13.10 -8.72
N LEU A 151 -5.23 -13.37 -7.57
CA LEU A 151 -5.87 -13.97 -6.40
C LEU A 151 -5.57 -13.10 -5.18
N ASN A 152 -6.62 -12.55 -4.56
CA ASN A 152 -6.48 -11.94 -3.26
C ASN A 152 -6.53 -13.01 -2.18
N LEU A 153 -5.50 -13.02 -1.35
CA LEU A 153 -5.40 -13.85 -0.15
C LEU A 153 -5.64 -12.96 1.07
N TYR A 154 -6.72 -13.22 1.77
CA TYR A 154 -6.97 -12.63 3.08
C TYR A 154 -6.36 -13.56 4.11
N THR A 155 -5.35 -13.07 4.83
CA THR A 155 -4.52 -13.89 5.71
C THR A 155 -4.40 -13.27 7.09
N PHE A 156 -4.03 -14.11 8.06
CA PHE A 156 -3.71 -13.68 9.41
C PHE A 156 -2.20 -13.82 9.63
N VAL A 157 -1.54 -12.71 9.98
CA VAL A 157 -0.08 -12.62 10.14
C VAL A 157 0.25 -11.82 11.37
N GLY A 158 1.02 -12.38 12.29
CA GLY A 158 1.49 -11.65 13.48
C GLY A 158 0.38 -11.04 14.33
N GLY A 159 -0.79 -11.67 14.37
CA GLY A 159 -1.95 -11.18 15.12
C GLY A 159 -2.83 -10.16 14.38
N GLN A 160 -2.59 -9.91 13.09
CA GLN A 160 -3.30 -8.90 12.30
C GLN A 160 -3.73 -9.44 10.95
N ASN A 161 -4.80 -8.86 10.40
CA ASN A 161 -5.30 -9.22 9.07
C ASN A 161 -4.43 -8.56 8.00
N VAL A 162 -3.98 -9.35 7.03
CA VAL A 162 -3.15 -8.91 5.92
C VAL A 162 -3.70 -9.47 4.62
N THR A 163 -3.93 -8.61 3.66
CA THR A 163 -4.32 -9.00 2.30
C THR A 163 -3.10 -8.99 1.40
N ALA A 164 -2.84 -10.12 0.72
CA ALA A 164 -1.84 -10.20 -0.34
C ALA A 164 -2.52 -10.41 -1.69
N ARG A 165 -1.99 -9.79 -2.75
CA ARG A 165 -2.42 -10.02 -4.12
C ARG A 165 -1.35 -10.80 -4.84
N VAL A 166 -1.68 -12.05 -5.21
CA VAL A 166 -0.75 -12.98 -5.82
C VAL A 166 -1.27 -13.48 -7.17
N ASN A 167 -0.45 -14.21 -7.90
CA ASN A 167 -0.87 -14.80 -9.16
C ASN A 167 -1.98 -15.85 -8.94
N ALA A 168 -3.00 -15.87 -9.82
CA ALA A 168 -4.11 -16.83 -9.76
C ALA A 168 -3.68 -18.30 -9.86
N ARG A 169 -2.45 -18.57 -10.34
CA ARG A 169 -1.88 -19.92 -10.36
C ARG A 169 -1.45 -20.41 -8.98
N THR A 170 -1.41 -19.52 -7.99
CA THR A 170 -1.18 -19.90 -6.59
C THR A 170 -2.33 -20.79 -6.13
N ASN A 171 -2.06 -22.06 -5.87
CA ASN A 171 -3.09 -23.01 -5.45
C ASN A 171 -3.27 -22.96 -3.93
N ALA A 172 -3.68 -21.80 -3.41
CA ALA A 172 -3.94 -21.56 -2.01
C ALA A 172 -5.40 -21.85 -1.65
N LYS A 173 -5.65 -22.50 -0.52
CA LYS A 173 -6.96 -22.80 0.01
C LYS A 173 -7.10 -22.25 1.43
N ILE A 174 -8.34 -22.09 1.84
CA ILE A 174 -8.66 -21.71 3.23
C ILE A 174 -8.03 -22.71 4.20
N GLY A 175 -7.33 -22.22 5.21
CA GLY A 175 -6.61 -23.00 6.21
C GLY A 175 -5.17 -23.35 5.82
N ASP A 176 -4.75 -23.07 4.59
CA ASP A 176 -3.35 -23.27 4.18
C ASP A 176 -2.42 -22.30 4.91
N LYS A 177 -1.22 -22.78 5.24
CA LYS A 177 -0.13 -21.96 5.74
C LYS A 177 0.86 -21.69 4.62
N LEU A 178 1.08 -20.43 4.34
CA LEU A 178 1.94 -19.96 3.26
C LEU A 178 3.05 -19.07 3.81
N LYS A 179 4.15 -19.02 3.07
CA LYS A 179 5.18 -18.00 3.28
C LYS A 179 4.91 -16.83 2.35
N LEU A 180 4.91 -15.63 2.92
CA LEU A 180 4.79 -14.37 2.18
C LEU A 180 6.01 -13.51 2.47
N ALA A 181 6.58 -12.87 1.44
CA ALA A 181 7.67 -11.93 1.55
C ALA A 181 7.15 -10.50 1.36
N PHE A 182 7.47 -9.60 2.28
CA PHE A 182 7.10 -8.19 2.22
C PHE A 182 8.19 -7.41 1.48
N ASP A 183 7.84 -6.61 0.46
CA ASP A 183 8.80 -5.68 -0.15
C ASP A 183 9.05 -4.49 0.80
N LEU A 184 10.17 -4.55 1.53
CA LEU A 184 10.54 -3.54 2.53
C LEU A 184 10.76 -2.14 1.90
N ASN A 185 11.08 -2.08 0.60
CA ASN A 185 11.25 -0.81 -0.11
C ASN A 185 9.91 -0.12 -0.39
N ARG A 186 8.83 -0.88 -0.48
CA ARG A 186 7.46 -0.41 -0.76
C ARG A 186 6.65 -0.10 0.48
N MET A 187 7.16 -0.41 1.68
CA MET A 187 6.50 -0.05 2.93
C MET A 187 6.37 1.46 3.10
N HIS A 188 5.26 1.87 3.68
CA HIS A 188 5.00 3.23 4.15
C HIS A 188 4.91 3.23 5.67
N PHE A 189 5.18 4.37 6.28
CA PHE A 189 5.05 4.53 7.72
C PHE A 189 4.26 5.80 8.00
N PHE A 190 3.21 5.67 8.82
CA PHE A 190 2.35 6.78 9.18
C PHE A 190 2.41 7.01 10.69
N ASP A 191 2.43 8.27 11.05
CA ASP A 191 2.31 8.67 12.46
C ASP A 191 0.92 8.29 12.98
N LYS A 192 0.86 7.67 14.16
CA LYS A 192 -0.39 7.13 14.69
C LYS A 192 -1.38 8.20 15.17
N GLU A 193 -0.89 9.38 15.53
CA GLU A 193 -1.71 10.48 16.03
C GLU A 193 -2.14 11.44 14.92
N THR A 194 -1.20 11.81 14.05
CA THR A 194 -1.45 12.79 12.98
C THR A 194 -1.88 12.14 11.67
N GLU A 195 -1.74 10.83 11.55
CA GLU A 195 -1.99 10.04 10.32
C GLU A 195 -1.12 10.46 9.12
N GLN A 196 -0.13 11.32 9.31
CA GLN A 196 0.75 11.78 8.23
C GLN A 196 1.80 10.73 7.87
N ASN A 197 2.17 10.66 6.58
CA ASN A 197 3.25 9.81 6.12
C ASN A 197 4.59 10.35 6.62
N ILE A 198 5.37 9.49 7.28
CA ILE A 198 6.68 9.82 7.86
C ILE A 198 7.79 9.72 6.81
N CYS A 199 7.66 8.81 5.86
CA CYS A 199 8.69 8.48 4.86
C CYS A 199 8.24 8.93 3.46
N HIS A 200 8.61 10.12 3.05
CA HIS A 200 8.30 10.67 1.73
C HIS A 200 9.34 10.30 0.67
#